data_d1b063dd781e56b574daca70b3c5bfc6
#
_entry.id   d1b063dd781e56b574daca70b3c5bfc6
#
_cell.length_a   1.000
_cell.length_b   1.000
_cell.length_c   1.000
_cell.angle_alpha   90.00
_cell.angle_beta   90.00
_cell.angle_gamma   90.00
#
_symmetry.space_group_name_H-M   'P 1'
#
loop_
_entity.id
_entity.type
_entity.pdbx_description
1 polymer ?
#
loop_
_entity_poly.entity_id
_entity_poly.type
_entity_poly.pdbx_seq_one_letter_code
_entity_poly.pdbx_strand_id
1 'polypeptide(L)'
;ERAALDIERNAERQKNELITNVAHDLRTPLTTIVGYLELIKDDTALSKEDVHKYSGIAYEKSIRLQEMMDDLFEFTKLDNADIKLNKSMINLSGLIMQMTDEFYPSFKNCNITPIVDLPEENIYVQGDGQLLARVFDNLISNALKYGYHNTDLKIEVSGDEKYAIVKVINHGDTIASEDIPLLFNKFYRTDSSRNS
;
A
#
# COMPACT_ATOMS: atom_id res chain seq x y z
N GLU A 1 29.16 22.17 -12.44
CA GLU A 1 28.11 22.32 -13.47
C GLU A 1 27.71 20.97 -14.11
N ARG A 2 28.63 20.13 -14.62
CA ARG A 2 28.28 18.81 -15.20
C ARG A 2 27.57 17.87 -14.24
N ALA A 3 28.05 17.77 -13.00
CA ALA A 3 27.43 16.90 -11.97
C ALA A 3 25.99 17.35 -11.60
N ALA A 4 25.71 18.66 -11.59
CA ALA A 4 24.37 19.19 -11.35
C ALA A 4 23.41 18.89 -12.52
N LEU A 5 23.88 19.03 -13.75
CA LEU A 5 23.15 18.69 -14.97
C LEU A 5 22.85 17.18 -15.07
N ASP A 6 23.77 16.33 -14.63
CA ASP A 6 23.56 14.87 -14.62
C ASP A 6 22.54 14.45 -13.55
N ILE A 7 22.52 15.10 -12.38
CA ILE A 7 21.52 14.90 -11.34
C ILE A 7 20.13 15.32 -11.84
N GLU A 8 20.03 16.49 -12.46
CA GLU A 8 18.77 17.01 -13.01
C GLU A 8 18.20 16.11 -14.12
N ARG A 9 19.04 15.67 -15.06
CA ARG A 9 18.65 14.72 -16.13
C ARG A 9 18.20 13.36 -15.58
N ASN A 10 18.87 12.86 -14.55
CA ASN A 10 18.47 11.61 -13.91
C ASN A 10 17.12 11.75 -13.19
N ALA A 11 16.88 12.86 -12.50
CA ALA A 11 15.60 13.14 -11.87
C ALA A 11 14.47 13.25 -12.90
N GLU A 12 14.71 13.92 -14.03
CA GLU A 12 13.73 14.05 -15.12
C GLU A 12 13.43 12.70 -15.79
N ARG A 13 14.46 11.86 -16.02
CA ARG A 13 14.27 10.49 -16.52
C ARG A 13 13.43 9.65 -15.56
N GLN A 14 13.77 9.65 -14.28
CA GLN A 14 13.01 8.92 -13.26
C GLN A 14 11.54 9.38 -13.20
N LYS A 15 11.29 10.68 -13.33
CA LYS A 15 9.93 11.23 -13.39
C LYS A 15 9.17 10.74 -14.62
N ASN A 16 9.81 10.71 -15.81
CA ASN A 16 9.18 10.28 -17.05
C ASN A 16 8.92 8.76 -17.06
N GLU A 17 9.86 7.95 -16.57
CA GLU A 17 9.66 6.51 -16.38
C GLU A 17 8.51 6.22 -15.42
N LEU A 18 8.42 6.99 -14.34
CA LEU A 18 7.33 6.93 -13.40
C LEU A 18 5.96 7.15 -14.06
N ILE A 19 5.82 8.27 -14.79
CA ILE A 19 4.56 8.61 -15.47
C ILE A 19 4.18 7.49 -16.45
N THR A 20 5.15 6.94 -17.16
CA THR A 20 4.92 5.87 -18.13
C THR A 20 4.45 4.59 -17.45
N ASN A 21 5.08 4.19 -16.36
CA ASN A 21 4.71 2.99 -15.59
C ASN A 21 3.32 3.14 -14.95
N VAL A 22 3.05 4.28 -14.34
CA VAL A 22 1.73 4.58 -13.76
C VAL A 22 0.64 4.56 -14.83
N ALA A 23 0.87 5.20 -15.98
CA ALA A 23 -0.09 5.20 -17.08
C ALA A 23 -0.38 3.78 -17.61
N HIS A 24 0.64 2.92 -17.68
CA HIS A 24 0.49 1.52 -18.06
C HIS A 24 -0.35 0.77 -17.02
N ASP A 25 -0.02 0.92 -15.74
CA ASP A 25 -0.69 0.21 -14.64
C ASP A 25 -2.14 0.65 -14.45
N LEU A 26 -2.47 1.92 -14.71
CA LEU A 26 -3.85 2.41 -14.75
C LEU A 26 -4.62 1.89 -15.97
N ARG A 27 -3.97 1.74 -17.11
CA ARG A 27 -4.62 1.27 -18.36
C ARG A 27 -5.11 -0.16 -18.23
N THR A 28 -4.38 -1.04 -17.59
CA THR A 28 -4.71 -2.46 -17.46
C THR A 28 -6.06 -2.70 -16.79
N PRO A 29 -6.33 -2.22 -15.55
CA PRO A 29 -7.63 -2.39 -14.93
C PRO A 29 -8.74 -1.66 -15.70
N LEU A 30 -8.46 -0.49 -16.26
CA LEU A 30 -9.42 0.26 -17.07
C LEU A 30 -9.89 -0.54 -18.30
N THR A 31 -8.94 -1.14 -19.03
CA THR A 31 -9.28 -1.99 -20.19
C THR A 31 -10.13 -3.19 -19.77
N THR A 32 -9.82 -3.79 -18.62
CA THR A 32 -10.61 -4.91 -18.09
C THR A 32 -12.03 -4.48 -17.73
N ILE A 33 -12.19 -3.33 -17.06
CA ILE A 33 -13.52 -2.76 -16.72
C ILE A 33 -14.34 -2.55 -17.98
N VAL A 34 -13.77 -1.85 -18.97
CA VAL A 34 -14.45 -1.57 -20.24
C VAL A 34 -14.85 -2.86 -20.95
N GLY A 35 -13.93 -3.84 -21.04
CA GLY A 35 -14.21 -5.12 -21.71
C GLY A 35 -15.37 -5.90 -21.08
N TYR A 36 -15.43 -5.99 -19.73
CA TYR A 36 -16.56 -6.65 -19.07
C TYR A 36 -17.87 -5.88 -19.19
N LEU A 37 -17.83 -4.55 -19.18
CA LEU A 37 -19.03 -3.72 -19.41
C LEU A 37 -19.51 -3.81 -20.87
N GLU A 38 -18.62 -3.92 -21.84
CA GLU A 38 -18.97 -4.18 -23.25
C GLU A 38 -19.65 -5.54 -23.42
N LEU A 39 -19.11 -6.61 -22.78
CA LEU A 39 -19.74 -7.92 -22.80
C LEU A 39 -21.17 -7.88 -22.24
N ILE A 40 -21.38 -7.17 -21.11
CA ILE A 40 -22.72 -7.03 -20.52
C ILE A 40 -23.66 -6.24 -21.43
N LYS A 41 -23.14 -5.20 -22.10
CA LYS A 41 -23.93 -4.30 -22.94
C LYS A 41 -24.34 -4.95 -24.26
N ASP A 42 -23.41 -5.69 -24.89
CA ASP A 42 -23.56 -6.12 -26.27
C ASP A 42 -24.19 -7.52 -26.38
N ASP A 43 -24.12 -8.38 -25.37
CA ASP A 43 -24.70 -9.70 -25.34
C ASP A 43 -26.03 -9.71 -24.56
N THR A 44 -27.15 -9.62 -25.30
CA THR A 44 -28.51 -9.68 -24.74
C THR A 44 -28.93 -11.08 -24.27
N ALA A 45 -28.14 -12.12 -24.58
CA ALA A 45 -28.41 -13.52 -24.22
C ALA A 45 -27.69 -13.93 -22.91
N LEU A 46 -26.94 -13.04 -22.27
CA LEU A 46 -26.23 -13.31 -21.01
C LEU A 46 -27.21 -13.75 -19.92
N SER A 47 -26.82 -14.76 -19.17
CA SER A 47 -27.54 -15.16 -17.97
C SER A 47 -27.42 -14.09 -16.88
N LYS A 48 -28.39 -14.05 -15.95
CA LYS A 48 -28.27 -13.14 -14.75
C LYS A 48 -27.03 -13.43 -13.93
N GLU A 49 -26.58 -14.67 -13.91
CA GLU A 49 -25.38 -15.10 -13.19
C GLU A 49 -24.11 -14.54 -13.85
N ASP A 50 -24.04 -14.58 -15.19
CA ASP A 50 -22.90 -13.99 -15.93
C ASP A 50 -22.87 -12.47 -15.78
N VAL A 51 -24.01 -11.79 -15.85
CA VAL A 51 -24.10 -10.34 -15.61
C VAL A 51 -23.61 -10.01 -14.21
N HIS A 52 -24.02 -10.78 -13.19
CA HIS A 52 -23.57 -10.56 -11.81
C HIS A 52 -22.06 -10.78 -11.67
N LYS A 53 -21.53 -11.85 -12.26
CA LYS A 53 -20.10 -12.18 -12.28
C LYS A 53 -19.28 -11.08 -12.96
N TYR A 54 -19.67 -10.65 -14.15
CA TYR A 54 -18.93 -9.63 -14.91
C TYR A 54 -18.99 -8.26 -14.26
N SER A 55 -20.16 -7.90 -13.69
CA SER A 55 -20.30 -6.68 -12.90
C SER A 55 -19.41 -6.69 -11.65
N GLY A 56 -19.31 -7.84 -10.97
CA GLY A 56 -18.43 -8.01 -9.81
C GLY A 56 -16.98 -7.80 -10.18
N ILE A 57 -16.49 -8.39 -11.27
CA ILE A 57 -15.12 -8.20 -11.75
C ILE A 57 -14.85 -6.73 -12.12
N ALA A 58 -15.78 -6.11 -12.85
CA ALA A 58 -15.64 -4.69 -13.21
C ALA A 58 -15.60 -3.79 -11.97
N TYR A 59 -16.42 -4.08 -10.97
CA TYR A 59 -16.43 -3.37 -9.69
C TYR A 59 -15.10 -3.49 -8.93
N GLU A 60 -14.59 -4.72 -8.74
CA GLU A 60 -13.30 -4.95 -8.08
C GLU A 60 -12.15 -4.22 -8.77
N LYS A 61 -12.10 -4.25 -10.11
CA LYS A 61 -11.09 -3.53 -10.87
C LYS A 61 -11.24 -2.01 -10.77
N SER A 62 -12.48 -1.50 -10.60
CA SER A 62 -12.74 -0.08 -10.38
C SER A 62 -12.23 0.40 -9.03
N ILE A 63 -12.44 -0.39 -7.97
CA ILE A 63 -11.89 -0.10 -6.63
C ILE A 63 -10.36 -0.06 -6.68
N ARG A 64 -9.74 -1.07 -7.30
CA ARG A 64 -8.28 -1.09 -7.46
C ARG A 64 -7.75 0.12 -8.23
N LEU A 65 -8.46 0.55 -9.29
CA LEU A 65 -8.08 1.73 -10.07
C LEU A 65 -8.18 3.00 -9.20
N GLN A 66 -9.22 3.11 -8.37
CA GLN A 66 -9.38 4.21 -7.43
C GLN A 66 -8.22 4.27 -6.43
N GLU A 67 -7.86 3.14 -5.81
CA GLU A 67 -6.71 3.05 -4.89
C GLU A 67 -5.40 3.53 -5.55
N MET A 68 -5.14 3.09 -6.79
CA MET A 68 -3.94 3.51 -7.53
C MET A 68 -3.95 5.01 -7.84
N MET A 69 -5.11 5.59 -8.12
CA MET A 69 -5.25 7.05 -8.33
C MET A 69 -5.00 7.82 -7.03
N ASP A 70 -5.54 7.34 -5.90
CA ASP A 70 -5.35 7.96 -4.59
C ASP A 70 -3.85 7.92 -4.20
N ASP A 71 -3.16 6.82 -4.43
CA ASP A 71 -1.72 6.68 -4.24
C ASP A 71 -0.93 7.67 -5.11
N LEU A 72 -1.32 7.85 -6.37
CA LEU A 72 -0.68 8.81 -7.27
C LEU A 72 -0.90 10.26 -6.83
N PHE A 73 -2.13 10.61 -6.41
CA PHE A 73 -2.44 11.95 -5.90
C PHE A 73 -1.63 12.28 -4.65
N GLU A 74 -1.53 11.36 -3.74
CA GLU A 74 -0.73 11.54 -2.53
C GLU A 74 0.76 11.66 -2.84
N PHE A 75 1.24 10.84 -3.79
CA PHE A 75 2.59 10.96 -4.27
C PHE A 75 2.89 12.38 -4.79
N THR A 76 2.00 12.95 -5.62
CA THR A 76 2.18 14.30 -6.17
C THR A 76 2.14 15.38 -5.09
N LYS A 77 1.37 15.19 -4.02
CA LYS A 77 1.37 16.10 -2.86
C LYS A 77 2.67 16.04 -2.07
N LEU A 78 3.23 14.83 -1.88
CA LEU A 78 4.48 14.64 -1.14
C LEU A 78 5.71 15.14 -1.91
N ASP A 79 5.67 15.13 -3.24
CA ASP A 79 6.78 15.59 -4.09
C ASP A 79 6.84 17.13 -4.19
N ASN A 80 5.74 17.83 -3.93
CA ASN A 80 5.66 19.30 -3.88
C ASN A 80 6.06 19.87 -2.52
N ALA A 81 7.21 19.59 -2.10
CA ALA A 81 8.23 20.07 -1.14
C ALA A 81 7.89 20.98 0.07
N ASP A 82 6.66 21.39 0.32
CA ASP A 82 6.27 22.18 1.50
C ASP A 82 5.21 21.49 2.37
N ILE A 83 5.43 20.19 2.69
CA ILE A 83 4.56 19.51 3.64
C ILE A 83 4.77 20.13 5.01
N LYS A 84 3.86 20.98 5.43
CA LYS A 84 3.77 21.41 6.81
C LYS A 84 3.22 20.27 7.65
N LEU A 85 4.10 19.55 8.34
CA LEU A 85 3.70 18.51 9.28
C LEU A 85 2.87 19.13 10.41
N ASN A 86 1.67 18.62 10.63
CA ASN A 86 0.86 18.96 11.80
C ASN A 86 1.30 18.12 13.01
N LYS A 87 2.44 18.52 13.58
CA LYS A 87 3.08 17.77 14.67
C LYS A 87 2.31 17.93 15.98
N SER A 88 1.96 16.80 16.56
CA SER A 88 1.37 16.68 17.91
C SER A 88 2.03 15.53 18.68
N MET A 89 1.77 15.45 19.97
CA MET A 89 2.16 14.28 20.77
C MET A 89 1.16 13.14 20.50
N ILE A 90 1.66 12.02 20.01
CA ILE A 90 0.86 10.86 19.57
C ILE A 90 1.15 9.70 20.49
N ASN A 91 0.10 9.09 21.05
CA ASN A 91 0.21 7.79 21.69
C ASN A 91 0.37 6.71 20.63
N LEU A 92 1.62 6.30 20.40
CA LEU A 92 1.97 5.33 19.37
C LEU A 92 1.37 3.94 19.65
N SER A 93 1.40 3.52 20.92
CA SER A 93 0.78 2.26 21.35
C SER A 93 -0.72 2.25 21.07
N GLY A 94 -1.41 3.33 21.40
CA GLY A 94 -2.84 3.49 21.12
C GLY A 94 -3.16 3.53 19.62
N LEU A 95 -2.33 4.20 18.82
CA LEU A 95 -2.48 4.24 17.38
C LEU A 95 -2.36 2.83 16.75
N ILE A 96 -1.37 2.04 17.16
CA ILE A 96 -1.20 0.66 16.66
C ILE A 96 -2.38 -0.23 17.03
N MET A 97 -2.91 -0.12 18.26
CA MET A 97 -4.11 -0.85 18.66
C MET A 97 -5.31 -0.49 17.80
N GLN A 98 -5.56 0.80 17.61
CA GLN A 98 -6.65 1.28 16.76
C GLN A 98 -6.50 0.76 15.32
N MET A 99 -5.33 0.86 14.71
CA MET A 99 -5.08 0.33 13.38
C MET A 99 -5.33 -1.17 13.29
N THR A 100 -4.89 -1.93 14.30
CA THR A 100 -5.13 -3.38 14.33
C THR A 100 -6.62 -3.72 14.40
N ASP A 101 -7.39 -2.96 15.18
CA ASP A 101 -8.84 -3.13 15.27
C ASP A 101 -9.54 -2.79 13.94
N GLU A 102 -9.12 -1.73 13.26
CA GLU A 102 -9.65 -1.34 11.95
C GLU A 102 -9.40 -2.42 10.88
N PHE A 103 -8.24 -3.09 10.93
CA PHE A 103 -7.90 -4.19 10.02
C PHE A 103 -8.48 -5.56 10.41
N TYR A 104 -9.21 -5.68 11.53
CA TYR A 104 -9.74 -6.96 12.00
C TYR A 104 -10.56 -7.73 10.94
N PRO A 105 -11.47 -7.11 10.15
CA PRO A 105 -12.18 -7.80 9.09
C PRO A 105 -11.24 -8.39 8.02
N SER A 106 -10.19 -7.66 7.67
CA SER A 106 -9.20 -8.08 6.67
C SER A 106 -8.35 -9.24 7.17
N PHE A 107 -7.93 -9.22 8.44
CA PHE A 107 -7.26 -10.34 9.08
C PHE A 107 -8.11 -11.61 9.03
N LYS A 108 -9.40 -11.49 9.35
CA LYS A 108 -10.33 -12.61 9.30
C LYS A 108 -10.52 -13.17 7.90
N ASN A 109 -10.61 -12.31 6.88
CA ASN A 109 -10.76 -12.72 5.49
C ASN A 109 -9.52 -13.46 4.96
N CYS A 110 -8.33 -13.04 5.38
CA CYS A 110 -7.06 -13.69 5.04
C CYS A 110 -6.73 -14.89 5.94
N ASN A 111 -7.53 -15.13 6.99
CA ASN A 111 -7.26 -16.14 8.02
C ASN A 111 -5.87 -15.94 8.67
N ILE A 112 -5.52 -14.68 8.95
CA ILE A 112 -4.29 -14.26 9.61
C ILE A 112 -4.62 -13.83 11.04
N THR A 113 -3.80 -14.28 12.00
CA THR A 113 -3.98 -13.93 13.42
C THR A 113 -3.09 -12.76 13.79
N PRO A 114 -3.63 -11.57 14.12
CA PRO A 114 -2.81 -10.47 14.59
C PRO A 114 -2.32 -10.72 16.02
N ILE A 115 -1.03 -10.54 16.25
CA ILE A 115 -0.37 -10.59 17.55
C ILE A 115 0.26 -9.23 17.81
N VAL A 116 -0.27 -8.49 18.76
CA VAL A 116 0.24 -7.15 19.11
C VAL A 116 1.00 -7.24 20.42
N ASP A 117 2.28 -6.88 20.38
CA ASP A 117 3.20 -6.89 21.50
C ASP A 117 3.56 -5.44 21.86
N LEU A 118 2.96 -4.93 22.92
CA LEU A 118 3.13 -3.55 23.39
C LEU A 118 3.89 -3.54 24.72
N PRO A 119 4.70 -2.53 24.99
CA PRO A 119 5.31 -2.34 26.30
C PRO A 119 4.23 -2.00 27.36
N GLU A 120 4.53 -2.23 28.64
CA GLU A 120 3.63 -1.90 29.75
C GLU A 120 3.29 -0.40 29.81
N GLU A 121 4.27 0.45 29.50
CA GLU A 121 4.08 1.89 29.41
C GLU A 121 3.84 2.31 27.95
N ASN A 122 2.84 3.18 27.75
CA ASN A 122 2.57 3.72 26.43
C ASN A 122 3.75 4.54 25.90
N ILE A 123 4.11 4.31 24.64
CA ILE A 123 5.14 5.08 23.96
C ILE A 123 4.47 6.27 23.25
N TYR A 124 5.03 7.46 23.49
CA TYR A 124 4.59 8.70 22.88
C TYR A 124 5.66 9.24 21.94
N VAL A 125 5.24 9.69 20.75
CA VAL A 125 6.14 10.29 19.74
C VAL A 125 5.60 11.63 19.28
N GLN A 126 6.49 12.53 18.90
CA GLN A 126 6.11 13.79 18.26
C GLN A 126 6.05 13.60 16.75
N GLY A 127 4.87 13.71 16.16
CA GLY A 127 4.67 13.48 14.74
C GLY A 127 3.32 13.96 14.22
N ASP A 128 3.06 13.71 12.95
CA ASP A 128 1.76 13.90 12.33
C ASP A 128 0.98 12.57 12.38
N GLY A 129 -0.12 12.55 13.13
CA GLY A 129 -0.88 11.32 13.39
C GLY A 129 -1.50 10.73 12.13
N GLN A 130 -1.94 11.57 11.19
CA GLN A 130 -2.52 11.10 9.92
C GLN A 130 -1.45 10.44 9.05
N LEU A 131 -0.27 11.02 8.96
CA LEU A 131 0.82 10.45 8.18
C LEU A 131 1.38 9.17 8.83
N LEU A 132 1.46 9.11 10.16
CA LEU A 132 1.85 7.88 10.86
C LEU A 132 0.82 6.76 10.69
N ALA A 133 -0.47 7.07 10.82
CA ALA A 133 -1.54 6.10 10.55
C ALA A 133 -1.41 5.52 9.15
N ARG A 134 -1.13 6.36 8.15
CA ARG A 134 -0.92 5.92 6.77
C ARG A 134 0.33 5.04 6.59
N VAL A 135 1.42 5.32 7.31
CA VAL A 135 2.60 4.44 7.30
C VAL A 135 2.22 3.03 7.77
N PHE A 136 1.47 2.94 8.88
CA PHE A 136 1.06 1.65 9.43
C PHE A 136 0.00 0.97 8.56
N ASP A 137 -0.94 1.71 7.99
CA ASP A 137 -1.89 1.20 6.98
C ASP A 137 -1.15 0.51 5.84
N ASN A 138 -0.18 1.19 5.25
CA ASN A 138 0.64 0.62 4.17
C ASN A 138 1.40 -0.64 4.60
N LEU A 139 1.97 -0.65 5.81
CA LEU A 139 2.73 -1.80 6.30
C LEU A 139 1.82 -2.99 6.59
N ILE A 140 0.69 -2.78 7.26
CA ILE A 140 -0.27 -3.85 7.59
C ILE A 140 -0.92 -4.38 6.31
N SER A 141 -1.35 -3.49 5.40
CA SER A 141 -1.93 -3.86 4.11
C SER A 141 -0.95 -4.69 3.26
N ASN A 142 0.32 -4.30 3.21
CA ASN A 142 1.36 -5.08 2.54
C ASN A 142 1.56 -6.45 3.20
N ALA A 143 1.60 -6.51 4.54
CA ALA A 143 1.74 -7.76 5.27
C ALA A 143 0.55 -8.72 5.03
N LEU A 144 -0.67 -8.21 4.92
CA LEU A 144 -1.86 -8.97 4.55
C LEU A 144 -1.81 -9.46 3.10
N LYS A 145 -1.38 -8.59 2.18
CA LYS A 145 -1.34 -8.89 0.75
C LYS A 145 -0.29 -9.94 0.39
N TYR A 146 0.87 -9.88 1.03
CA TYR A 146 2.01 -10.76 0.73
C TYR A 146 2.24 -11.83 1.78
N GLY A 147 1.44 -11.84 2.85
CA GLY A 147 1.48 -12.84 3.89
C GLY A 147 0.81 -14.15 3.48
N TYR A 148 1.30 -15.26 4.00
CA TYR A 148 0.64 -16.55 3.82
C TYR A 148 -0.63 -16.62 4.67
N HIS A 149 -1.70 -17.15 4.09
CA HIS A 149 -2.92 -17.45 4.84
C HIS A 149 -2.64 -18.49 5.95
N ASN A 150 -3.42 -18.45 7.02
CA ASN A 150 -3.30 -19.33 8.20
C ASN A 150 -1.96 -19.14 8.95
N THR A 151 -1.42 -17.94 8.95
CA THR A 151 -0.22 -17.58 9.73
C THR A 151 -0.51 -16.44 10.68
N ASP A 152 0.50 -16.03 11.44
CA ASP A 152 0.42 -14.89 12.33
C ASP A 152 1.02 -13.66 11.67
N LEU A 153 0.47 -12.47 12.00
CA LEU A 153 1.07 -11.17 11.75
C LEU A 153 1.41 -10.56 13.10
N LYS A 154 2.72 -10.40 13.39
CA LYS A 154 3.16 -9.83 14.66
C LYS A 154 3.50 -8.35 14.49
N ILE A 155 2.95 -7.51 15.38
CA ILE A 155 3.28 -6.08 15.47
C ILE A 155 3.90 -5.85 16.84
N GLU A 156 5.20 -5.52 16.85
CA GLU A 156 5.96 -5.23 18.06
C GLU A 156 6.20 -3.72 18.17
N VAL A 157 5.91 -3.16 19.33
CA VAL A 157 6.24 -1.77 19.64
C VAL A 157 7.22 -1.74 20.79
N SER A 158 8.35 -1.11 20.58
CA SER A 158 9.38 -0.93 21.61
C SER A 158 10.02 0.44 21.46
N GLY A 159 10.76 0.87 22.46
CA GLY A 159 11.45 2.15 22.38
C GLY A 159 12.39 2.38 23.55
N ASP A 160 13.19 3.41 23.41
CA ASP A 160 14.06 3.95 24.43
C ASP A 160 13.82 5.47 24.57
N GLU A 161 14.66 6.18 25.33
CA GLU A 161 14.56 7.64 25.53
C GLU A 161 14.62 8.45 24.21
N LYS A 162 15.13 7.87 23.13
CA LYS A 162 15.42 8.57 21.88
C LYS A 162 14.59 8.10 20.70
N TYR A 163 14.26 6.82 20.63
CA TYR A 163 13.63 6.20 19.49
C TYR A 163 12.45 5.31 19.91
N ALA A 164 11.38 5.37 19.12
CA ALA A 164 10.33 4.37 19.10
C ALA A 164 10.53 3.48 17.87
N ILE A 165 10.39 2.17 18.04
CA ILE A 165 10.56 1.17 17.00
C ILE A 165 9.26 0.38 16.89
N VAL A 166 8.70 0.34 15.69
CA VAL A 166 7.58 -0.54 15.35
C VAL A 166 8.05 -1.55 14.33
N LYS A 167 7.82 -2.84 14.62
CA LYS A 167 8.09 -3.92 13.68
C LYS A 167 6.78 -4.57 13.28
N VAL A 168 6.60 -4.74 11.98
CA VAL A 168 5.50 -5.52 11.39
C VAL A 168 6.12 -6.76 10.78
N ILE A 169 5.78 -7.92 11.30
CA ILE A 169 6.41 -9.20 10.95
C ILE A 169 5.34 -10.14 10.43
N ASN A 170 5.49 -10.59 9.20
CA ASN A 170 4.61 -11.56 8.55
C ASN A 170 5.41 -12.73 7.97
N HIS A 171 4.73 -13.83 7.71
CA HIS A 171 5.26 -14.98 6.98
C HIS A 171 4.83 -14.87 5.51
N GLY A 172 5.76 -14.93 4.58
CA GLY A 172 5.51 -14.78 3.15
C GLY A 172 6.71 -15.23 2.32
N ASP A 173 6.63 -15.02 1.01
CA ASP A 173 7.75 -15.32 0.12
C ASP A 173 8.99 -14.51 0.48
N THR A 174 10.15 -15.15 0.39
CA THR A 174 11.42 -14.47 0.68
C THR A 174 11.72 -13.45 -0.38
N ILE A 175 11.99 -12.22 0.06
CA ILE A 175 12.43 -11.14 -0.83
C ILE A 175 13.91 -11.37 -1.15
N ALA A 176 14.27 -11.34 -2.43
CA ALA A 176 15.64 -11.47 -2.86
C ALA A 176 16.52 -10.36 -2.26
N SER A 177 17.74 -10.70 -1.85
CA SER A 177 18.62 -9.72 -1.18
C SER A 177 18.95 -8.51 -2.05
N GLU A 178 18.90 -8.67 -3.37
CA GLU A 178 19.08 -7.61 -4.36
C GLU A 178 17.89 -6.63 -4.43
N ASP A 179 16.68 -7.10 -4.07
CA ASP A 179 15.46 -6.30 -4.08
C ASP A 179 15.29 -5.47 -2.81
N ILE A 180 15.85 -5.91 -1.67
CA ILE A 180 15.67 -5.26 -0.37
C ILE A 180 16.04 -3.76 -0.41
N PRO A 181 17.18 -3.33 -0.96
CA PRO A 181 17.51 -1.91 -1.06
C PRO A 181 16.55 -1.09 -1.94
N LEU A 182 15.82 -1.78 -2.81
CA LEU A 182 14.93 -1.16 -3.79
C LEU A 182 13.49 -1.04 -3.31
N LEU A 183 13.09 -1.75 -2.23
CA LEU A 183 11.71 -1.79 -1.73
C LEU A 183 11.12 -0.42 -1.38
N PHE A 184 11.97 0.53 -0.97
CA PHE A 184 11.56 1.90 -0.65
C PHE A 184 11.70 2.86 -1.84
N ASN A 185 12.15 2.36 -3.01
CA ASN A 185 12.12 3.16 -4.21
C ASN A 185 10.68 3.30 -4.70
N LYS A 186 10.35 4.49 -5.15
CA LYS A 186 9.02 4.83 -5.65
C LYS A 186 8.62 3.87 -6.78
N PHE A 187 7.44 3.24 -6.64
CA PHE A 187 6.85 2.33 -7.65
C PHE A 187 7.66 1.06 -7.95
N TYR A 188 8.67 0.78 -7.14
CA TYR A 188 9.36 -0.50 -7.24
C TYR A 188 8.43 -1.63 -6.85
N ARG A 189 8.36 -2.66 -7.67
CA ARG A 189 7.65 -3.91 -7.41
C ARG A 189 8.52 -5.04 -7.88
N THR A 190 8.62 -6.09 -7.10
CA THR A 190 9.32 -7.33 -7.53
C THR A 190 8.57 -7.98 -8.68
N ASP A 191 9.25 -8.73 -9.54
CA ASP A 191 8.61 -9.41 -10.70
C ASP A 191 7.54 -10.40 -10.25
N SER A 192 7.70 -11.05 -9.10
CA SER A 192 6.71 -11.92 -8.49
C SER A 192 5.42 -11.16 -8.09
N SER A 193 5.54 -9.92 -7.66
CA SER A 193 4.39 -9.09 -7.24
C SER A 193 3.61 -8.43 -8.39
N ARG A 194 4.13 -8.50 -9.63
CA ARG A 194 3.41 -8.02 -10.83
C ARG A 194 2.31 -8.96 -11.29
N ASN A 195 2.41 -10.24 -10.93
CA ASN A 195 1.48 -11.29 -11.35
C ASN A 195 0.40 -11.62 -10.28
N SER A 196 0.38 -10.90 -9.16
CA SER A 196 -0.55 -11.10 -8.04
C SER A 196 -1.73 -10.14 -8.10
#